data_2804071884147e4236e3318f39ef46c4
#
_entry.id   2804071884147e4236e3318f39ef46c4
#
_cell.length_a   1.000
_cell.length_b   1.000
_cell.length_c   1.000
_cell.angle_alpha   90.00
_cell.angle_beta   90.00
_cell.angle_gamma   90.00
#
_symmetry.space_group_name_H-M   'P 1'
#
loop_
_entity.id
_entity.type
_entity.pdbx_description
1 polymer ?
#
loop_
_entity_poly.entity_id
_entity_poly.type
_entity_poly.pdbx_seq_one_letter_code
_entity_poly.pdbx_strand_id
1 'polypeptide(L)'
;SFGNFSLREPENLTPEIQLNLEKVFRAAQEFAEHPHGWLVMMGTYGCGKTHLAAAIVNYLKGMGDNPVFVVVPDLLDHLRATFSPSSSTSYDDLFNRVKSAPILILDDLGTQSATPWAREKLYQIFNERYNAKLPTVITMSGNLEDLDARIRSRMLDTRVCMIYEILAPSYRGGSTRPARTKRK
;
A
#
# COMPACT_ATOMS: atom_id res chain seq x y z
N SER A 1 9.17 -1.11 11.42
CA SER A 1 10.37 -1.68 10.80
C SER A 1 10.18 -3.17 10.50
N PHE A 2 10.99 -3.73 9.64
CA PHE A 2 10.99 -5.17 9.37
C PHE A 2 11.24 -6.00 10.64
N GLY A 3 12.11 -5.54 11.54
CA GLY A 3 12.39 -6.24 12.81
C GLY A 3 11.21 -6.29 13.78
N ASN A 4 10.18 -5.47 13.60
CA ASN A 4 8.98 -5.45 14.42
C ASN A 4 7.77 -6.09 13.72
N PHE A 5 7.95 -6.61 12.51
CA PHE A 5 6.89 -7.33 11.81
C PHE A 5 6.84 -8.76 12.33
N SER A 6 5.71 -9.17 12.88
CA SER A 6 5.52 -10.54 13.33
C SER A 6 5.07 -11.42 12.16
N LEU A 7 5.81 -12.50 11.92
CA LEU A 7 5.39 -13.58 11.01
C LEU A 7 4.31 -14.49 11.64
N ARG A 8 3.85 -14.13 12.86
CA ARG A 8 2.71 -14.76 13.54
C ARG A 8 2.90 -16.25 13.84
N GLU A 9 4.14 -16.70 13.98
CA GLU A 9 4.49 -18.08 14.33
C GLU A 9 3.73 -18.65 15.55
N PRO A 10 3.43 -17.85 16.62
CA PRO A 10 2.67 -18.33 17.77
C PRO A 10 1.16 -18.50 17.50
N GLU A 11 0.64 -18.01 16.37
CA GLU A 11 -0.79 -17.93 16.11
C GLU A 11 -1.26 -19.12 15.27
N ASN A 12 -1.01 -20.31 15.46
CA ASN A 12 -1.58 -21.51 14.79
C ASN A 12 -2.18 -21.25 13.37
N LEU A 13 -1.46 -20.49 12.56
CA LEU A 13 -1.83 -20.29 11.14
C LEU A 13 -1.59 -21.58 10.37
N THR A 14 -2.40 -21.81 9.33
CA THR A 14 -2.10 -22.95 8.46
C THR A 14 -0.75 -22.77 7.78
N PRO A 15 -0.04 -23.86 7.44
CA PRO A 15 1.26 -23.78 6.75
C PRO A 15 1.22 -22.95 5.46
N GLU A 16 0.10 -22.98 4.75
CA GLU A 16 -0.13 -22.18 3.55
C GLU A 16 -0.14 -20.69 3.83
N ILE A 17 -0.87 -20.25 4.86
CA ILE A 17 -0.95 -18.84 5.26
C ILE A 17 0.42 -18.37 5.75
N GLN A 18 1.14 -19.21 6.51
CA GLN A 18 2.47 -18.87 6.99
C GLN A 18 3.46 -18.68 5.83
N LEU A 19 3.49 -19.63 4.90
CA LEU A 19 4.32 -19.54 3.70
C LEU A 19 3.96 -18.30 2.85
N ASN A 20 2.68 -17.99 2.72
CA ASN A 20 2.21 -16.78 2.04
C ASN A 20 2.76 -15.51 2.73
N LEU A 21 2.63 -15.42 4.04
CA LEU A 21 3.11 -14.27 4.82
C LEU A 21 4.63 -14.08 4.69
N GLU A 22 5.39 -15.16 4.73
CA GLU A 22 6.84 -15.13 4.51
C GLU A 22 7.21 -14.65 3.11
N LYS A 23 6.50 -15.11 2.07
CA LYS A 23 6.71 -14.66 0.68
C LYS A 23 6.47 -13.18 0.53
N VAL A 24 5.38 -12.67 1.11
CA VAL A 24 5.07 -11.22 1.04
C VAL A 24 6.10 -10.40 1.81
N PHE A 25 6.51 -10.88 2.97
CA PHE A 25 7.55 -10.24 3.78
C PHE A 25 8.88 -10.14 3.03
N ARG A 26 9.32 -11.24 2.39
CA ARG A 26 10.55 -11.26 1.56
C ARG A 26 10.43 -10.33 0.36
N ALA A 27 9.29 -10.31 -0.33
CA ALA A 27 9.07 -9.38 -1.45
C ALA A 27 9.15 -7.92 -1.01
N ALA A 28 8.66 -7.59 0.19
CA ALA A 28 8.78 -6.25 0.76
C ALA A 28 10.23 -5.90 1.12
N GLN A 29 11.02 -6.86 1.63
CA GLN A 29 12.45 -6.66 1.89
C GLN A 29 13.23 -6.46 0.59
N GLU A 30 13.02 -7.32 -0.41
CA GLU A 30 13.66 -7.22 -1.72
C GLU A 30 13.37 -5.88 -2.40
N PHE A 31 12.11 -5.42 -2.35
CA PHE A 31 11.77 -4.10 -2.86
C PHE A 31 12.49 -2.97 -2.10
N ALA A 32 12.64 -3.09 -0.78
CA ALA A 32 13.34 -2.08 0.01
C ALA A 32 14.84 -2.03 -0.29
N GLU A 33 15.46 -3.19 -0.54
CA GLU A 33 16.88 -3.30 -0.88
C GLU A 33 17.17 -2.85 -2.32
N HIS A 34 16.25 -3.14 -3.24
CA HIS A 34 16.39 -2.87 -4.67
C HIS A 34 15.10 -2.27 -5.25
N PRO A 35 14.78 -1.00 -4.98
CA PRO A 35 13.55 -0.39 -5.44
C PRO A 35 13.43 -0.37 -6.97
N HIS A 36 12.56 -1.22 -7.52
CA HIS A 36 12.24 -1.24 -8.94
C HIS A 36 10.82 -1.74 -9.17
N GLY A 37 10.20 -1.29 -10.26
CA GLY A 37 8.85 -1.70 -10.60
C GLY A 37 7.82 -1.34 -9.53
N TRP A 38 6.74 -2.10 -9.49
CA TRP A 38 5.65 -1.90 -8.54
C TRP A 38 5.44 -3.12 -7.67
N LEU A 39 5.29 -2.89 -6.36
CA LEU A 39 4.91 -3.90 -5.39
C LEU A 39 3.49 -3.59 -4.91
N VAL A 40 2.53 -4.46 -5.24
CA VAL A 40 1.14 -4.36 -4.78
C VAL A 40 0.89 -5.40 -3.70
N MET A 41 0.45 -4.94 -2.53
CA MET A 41 0.05 -5.77 -1.41
C MET A 41 -1.45 -5.64 -1.19
N MET A 42 -2.18 -6.73 -1.41
CA MET A 42 -3.62 -6.83 -1.23
C MET A 42 -3.95 -7.66 0.02
N GLY A 43 -5.17 -7.56 0.50
CA GLY A 43 -5.67 -8.40 1.60
C GLY A 43 -6.62 -7.66 2.53
N THR A 44 -7.18 -8.37 3.50
CA THR A 44 -8.16 -7.84 4.45
C THR A 44 -7.61 -6.73 5.33
N TYR A 45 -8.50 -5.96 5.96
CA TYR A 45 -8.10 -4.94 6.93
C TYR A 45 -7.34 -5.56 8.11
N GLY A 46 -6.22 -4.94 8.49
CA GLY A 46 -5.42 -5.39 9.63
C GLY A 46 -4.51 -6.58 9.38
N CYS A 47 -4.39 -7.11 8.15
CA CYS A 47 -3.49 -8.23 7.83
C CYS A 47 -2.00 -7.87 7.77
N GLY A 48 -1.63 -6.56 7.84
CA GLY A 48 -0.24 -6.11 7.92
C GLY A 48 0.28 -5.29 6.73
N LYS A 49 -0.51 -5.00 5.70
CA LYS A 49 -0.10 -4.23 4.50
C LYS A 49 0.60 -2.92 4.82
N THR A 50 -0.09 -2.04 5.55
CA THR A 50 0.46 -0.73 5.97
C THR A 50 1.72 -0.87 6.82
N HIS A 51 1.81 -1.93 7.65
CA HIS A 51 3.02 -2.19 8.45
C HIS A 51 4.21 -2.51 7.54
N LEU A 52 4.04 -3.38 6.54
CA LEU A 52 5.09 -3.69 5.56
C LEU A 52 5.47 -2.46 4.74
N ALA A 53 4.49 -1.68 4.27
CA ALA A 53 4.74 -0.42 3.57
C ALA A 53 5.56 0.57 4.43
N ALA A 54 5.21 0.73 5.70
CA ALA A 54 5.98 1.56 6.65
C ALA A 54 7.38 0.98 6.94
N ALA A 55 7.53 -0.35 6.95
CA ALA A 55 8.83 -0.99 7.12
C ALA A 55 9.77 -0.71 5.94
N ILE A 56 9.27 -0.74 4.71
CA ILE A 56 9.99 -0.33 3.50
C ILE A 56 10.47 1.12 3.63
N VAL A 57 9.57 2.04 4.00
CA VAL A 57 9.93 3.47 4.20
C VAL A 57 11.05 3.65 5.22
N ASN A 58 10.94 2.96 6.35
CA ASN A 58 11.94 3.08 7.41
C ASN A 58 13.31 2.53 6.98
N TYR A 59 13.31 1.45 6.21
CA TYR A 59 14.54 0.89 5.64
C TYR A 59 15.19 1.87 4.68
N LEU A 60 14.44 2.36 3.69
CA LEU A 60 14.93 3.32 2.69
C LEU A 60 15.47 4.60 3.31
N LYS A 61 14.76 5.16 4.32
CA LYS A 61 15.25 6.32 5.07
C LYS A 61 16.55 6.02 5.82
N GLY A 62 16.69 4.82 6.36
CA GLY A 62 17.93 4.38 7.00
C GLY A 62 19.11 4.28 6.03
N MET A 63 18.83 4.03 4.74
CA MET A 63 19.83 4.01 3.66
C MET A 63 20.12 5.40 3.06
N GLY A 64 19.41 6.45 3.51
CA GLY A 64 19.57 7.82 3.02
C GLY A 64 18.63 8.22 1.89
N ASP A 65 17.73 7.33 1.48
CA ASP A 65 16.69 7.64 0.49
C ASP A 65 15.58 8.51 1.09
N ASN A 66 14.83 9.18 0.22
CA ASN A 66 13.70 10.02 0.62
C ASN A 66 12.40 9.56 -0.05
N PRO A 67 11.83 8.40 0.34
CA PRO A 67 10.57 7.93 -0.18
C PRO A 67 9.41 8.83 0.25
N VAL A 68 8.46 9.02 -0.65
CA VAL A 68 7.21 9.73 -0.35
C VAL A 68 6.16 8.71 0.06
N PHE A 69 5.62 8.84 1.27
CA PHE A 69 4.52 8.01 1.78
C PHE A 69 3.24 8.86 1.82
N VAL A 70 2.20 8.39 1.16
CA VAL A 70 0.88 9.03 1.17
C VAL A 70 -0.22 8.00 1.41
N VAL A 71 -1.17 8.35 2.24
CA VAL A 71 -2.44 7.64 2.40
C VAL A 71 -3.38 8.18 1.34
N VAL A 72 -3.91 7.31 0.49
CA VAL A 72 -4.67 7.73 -0.71
C VAL A 72 -5.89 8.59 -0.39
N PRO A 73 -6.76 8.25 0.60
CA PRO A 73 -7.83 9.12 1.05
C PRO A 73 -7.36 10.54 1.38
N ASP A 74 -6.34 10.66 2.22
CA ASP A 74 -5.82 11.94 2.69
C ASP A 74 -5.24 12.76 1.54
N LEU A 75 -4.53 12.09 0.61
CA LEU A 75 -4.03 12.74 -0.61
C LEU A 75 -5.16 13.37 -1.42
N LEU A 76 -6.24 12.61 -1.66
CA LEU A 76 -7.37 13.09 -2.44
C LEU A 76 -8.10 14.25 -1.75
N ASP A 77 -8.23 14.19 -0.43
CA ASP A 77 -8.84 15.27 0.34
C ASP A 77 -7.97 16.53 0.36
N HIS A 78 -6.66 16.40 0.51
CA HIS A 78 -5.73 17.52 0.39
C HIS A 78 -5.77 18.14 -1.02
N LEU A 79 -5.76 17.31 -2.07
CA LEU A 79 -5.87 17.80 -3.44
C LEU A 79 -7.19 18.55 -3.70
N ARG A 80 -8.29 18.16 -3.06
CA ARG A 80 -9.56 18.89 -3.14
C ARG A 80 -9.50 20.22 -2.39
N ALA A 81 -8.91 20.23 -1.20
CA ALA A 81 -8.78 21.42 -0.37
C ALA A 81 -7.94 22.52 -1.04
N THR A 82 -6.94 22.17 -1.86
CA THR A 82 -6.09 23.13 -2.57
C THR A 82 -6.80 23.89 -3.71
N PHE A 83 -8.01 23.49 -4.10
CA PHE A 83 -8.84 24.30 -5.00
C PHE A 83 -9.42 25.56 -4.31
N SER A 84 -9.31 25.68 -2.99
CA SER A 84 -9.77 26.86 -2.26
C SER A 84 -8.77 28.01 -2.43
N PRO A 85 -9.24 29.27 -2.72
CA PRO A 85 -8.37 30.42 -2.93
C PRO A 85 -7.47 30.80 -1.74
N SER A 86 -7.72 30.24 -0.56
CA SER A 86 -6.99 30.46 0.68
C SER A 86 -5.90 29.44 0.98
N SER A 87 -5.65 28.49 0.07
CA SER A 87 -4.62 27.45 0.29
C SER A 87 -3.22 28.03 0.17
N SER A 88 -2.37 27.80 1.17
CA SER A 88 -0.97 28.19 1.18
C SER A 88 -0.06 27.28 0.35
N THR A 89 -0.54 26.11 -0.04
CA THR A 89 0.19 25.13 -0.87
C THR A 89 -0.45 25.06 -2.24
N SER A 90 0.36 25.19 -3.29
CA SER A 90 -0.13 25.01 -4.65
C SER A 90 -0.56 23.57 -4.88
N TYR A 91 -1.74 23.39 -5.47
CA TYR A 91 -2.20 22.09 -5.97
C TYR A 91 -1.12 21.41 -6.83
N ASP A 92 -0.53 22.16 -7.75
CA ASP A 92 0.45 21.65 -8.70
C ASP A 92 1.71 21.14 -8.00
N ASP A 93 2.17 21.82 -6.96
CA ASP A 93 3.37 21.41 -6.20
C ASP A 93 3.16 20.08 -5.50
N LEU A 94 2.05 19.93 -4.77
CA LEU A 94 1.73 18.68 -4.08
C LEU A 94 1.56 17.53 -5.09
N PHE A 95 0.77 17.78 -6.14
CA PHE A 95 0.44 16.76 -7.13
C PHE A 95 1.68 16.32 -7.92
N ASN A 96 2.52 17.27 -8.33
CA ASN A 96 3.77 16.97 -9.03
C ASN A 96 4.76 16.24 -8.12
N ARG A 97 4.88 16.65 -6.86
CA ARG A 97 5.71 15.94 -5.87
C ARG A 97 5.35 14.47 -5.75
N VAL A 98 4.05 14.15 -5.71
CA VAL A 98 3.58 12.76 -5.63
C VAL A 98 3.84 12.01 -6.93
N LYS A 99 3.50 12.60 -8.09
CA LYS A 99 3.69 11.96 -9.40
C LYS A 99 5.15 11.61 -9.68
N SER A 100 6.07 12.55 -9.41
CA SER A 100 7.48 12.45 -9.78
C SER A 100 8.40 11.95 -8.66
N ALA A 101 7.85 11.56 -7.49
CA ALA A 101 8.64 11.04 -6.39
C ALA A 101 9.52 9.86 -6.86
N PRO A 102 10.84 9.85 -6.57
CA PRO A 102 11.72 8.74 -6.96
C PRO A 102 11.21 7.39 -6.46
N ILE A 103 10.73 7.34 -5.22
CA ILE A 103 10.07 6.16 -4.63
C ILE A 103 8.77 6.64 -3.99
N LEU A 104 7.64 6.05 -4.36
CA LEU A 104 6.32 6.38 -3.83
C LEU A 104 5.67 5.20 -3.14
N ILE A 105 5.09 5.46 -1.98
CA ILE A 105 4.22 4.52 -1.29
C ILE A 105 2.80 5.10 -1.28
N LEU A 106 1.85 4.38 -1.91
CA LEU A 106 0.42 4.67 -1.92
C LEU A 106 -0.28 3.69 -0.98
N ASP A 107 -0.63 4.16 0.22
CA ASP A 107 -1.29 3.33 1.22
C ASP A 107 -2.81 3.48 1.18
N ASP A 108 -3.50 2.37 1.38
CA ASP A 108 -4.96 2.26 1.45
C ASP A 108 -5.68 2.72 0.17
N LEU A 109 -5.21 2.25 -0.99
CA LEU A 109 -5.95 2.40 -2.25
C LEU A 109 -7.24 1.56 -2.19
N GLY A 110 -8.41 2.20 -2.37
CA GLY A 110 -9.69 1.53 -2.22
C GLY A 110 -10.85 2.29 -2.85
N THR A 111 -12.01 2.22 -2.21
CA THR A 111 -13.30 2.78 -2.69
C THR A 111 -13.30 4.30 -2.89
N GLN A 112 -12.34 5.03 -2.32
CA GLN A 112 -12.17 6.47 -2.52
C GLN A 112 -11.96 6.84 -3.99
N SER A 113 -11.48 5.90 -4.80
CA SER A 113 -11.33 6.04 -6.25
C SER A 113 -12.67 6.03 -7.02
N ALA A 114 -13.82 5.94 -6.33
CA ALA A 114 -15.13 5.80 -6.97
C ALA A 114 -15.59 7.06 -7.73
N THR A 115 -15.17 8.27 -7.33
CA THR A 115 -15.58 9.50 -8.03
C THR A 115 -14.79 9.69 -9.33
N PRO A 116 -15.41 10.24 -10.39
CA PRO A 116 -14.71 10.48 -11.67
C PRO A 116 -13.45 11.34 -11.49
N TRP A 117 -13.51 12.36 -10.65
CA TRP A 117 -12.37 13.21 -10.36
C TRP A 117 -11.22 12.43 -9.70
N ALA A 118 -11.52 11.63 -8.66
CA ALA A 118 -10.49 10.83 -7.97
C ALA A 118 -9.87 9.79 -8.90
N ARG A 119 -10.68 9.11 -9.73
CA ARG A 119 -10.19 8.17 -10.75
C ARG A 119 -9.22 8.84 -11.70
N GLU A 120 -9.55 10.04 -12.19
CA GLU A 120 -8.69 10.76 -13.11
C GLU A 120 -7.38 11.19 -12.44
N LYS A 121 -7.42 11.67 -11.20
CA LYS A 121 -6.20 12.04 -10.47
C LYS A 121 -5.29 10.85 -10.18
N LEU A 122 -5.86 9.76 -9.72
CA LEU A 122 -5.11 8.52 -9.52
C LEU A 122 -4.55 8.01 -10.85
N TYR A 123 -5.35 7.99 -11.91
CA TYR A 123 -4.86 7.59 -13.22
C TYR A 123 -3.66 8.42 -13.68
N GLN A 124 -3.66 9.74 -13.50
CA GLN A 124 -2.54 10.60 -13.85
C GLN A 124 -1.27 10.23 -13.07
N ILE A 125 -1.38 9.93 -11.76
CA ILE A 125 -0.26 9.46 -10.94
C ILE A 125 0.27 8.13 -11.48
N PHE A 126 -0.61 7.14 -11.64
CA PHE A 126 -0.21 5.81 -12.11
C PHE A 126 0.37 5.84 -13.52
N ASN A 127 -0.22 6.64 -14.42
CA ASN A 127 0.25 6.76 -15.80
C ASN A 127 1.66 7.35 -15.88
N GLU A 128 1.93 8.43 -15.15
CA GLU A 128 3.25 9.06 -15.09
C GLU A 128 4.29 8.06 -14.57
N ARG A 129 4.00 7.41 -13.46
CA ARG A 129 4.93 6.49 -12.81
C ARG A 129 5.20 5.23 -13.64
N TYR A 130 4.17 4.75 -14.35
CA TYR A 130 4.32 3.62 -15.28
C TYR A 130 5.24 3.97 -16.44
N ASN A 131 5.02 5.12 -17.08
CA ASN A 131 5.81 5.55 -18.22
C ASN A 131 7.26 5.88 -17.84
N ALA A 132 7.46 6.50 -16.69
CA ALA A 132 8.78 6.84 -16.15
C ALA A 132 9.45 5.67 -15.39
N LYS A 133 8.80 4.50 -15.30
CA LYS A 133 9.29 3.29 -14.59
C LYS A 133 9.67 3.57 -13.13
N LEU A 134 8.94 4.46 -12.46
CA LEU A 134 9.25 4.85 -11.09
C LEU A 134 8.80 3.81 -10.06
N PRO A 135 9.68 3.38 -9.15
CA PRO A 135 9.38 2.43 -8.08
C PRO A 135 8.17 2.85 -7.25
N THR A 136 7.20 1.94 -7.09
CA THR A 136 5.96 2.26 -6.39
C THR A 136 5.48 1.08 -5.53
N VAL A 137 5.18 1.34 -4.27
CA VAL A 137 4.49 0.39 -3.38
C VAL A 137 3.03 0.81 -3.27
N ILE A 138 2.13 -0.15 -3.40
CA ILE A 138 0.69 0.09 -3.32
C ILE A 138 0.10 -0.90 -2.30
N THR A 139 -0.68 -0.43 -1.35
CA THR A 139 -1.50 -1.30 -0.52
C THR A 139 -2.98 -1.08 -0.82
N MET A 140 -3.75 -2.15 -0.83
CA MET A 140 -5.19 -2.07 -1.06
C MET A 140 -5.96 -3.17 -0.32
N SER A 141 -7.22 -2.90 0.01
CA SER A 141 -8.10 -3.83 0.73
C SER A 141 -9.30 -4.29 -0.09
N GLY A 142 -9.48 -3.75 -1.31
CA GLY A 142 -10.52 -4.13 -2.27
C GLY A 142 -10.00 -5.05 -3.37
N ASN A 143 -10.84 -5.31 -4.35
CA ASN A 143 -10.50 -6.10 -5.53
C ASN A 143 -9.92 -5.20 -6.64
N LEU A 144 -9.11 -5.78 -7.51
CA LEU A 144 -8.58 -5.07 -8.68
C LEU A 144 -9.67 -4.64 -9.65
N GLU A 145 -10.78 -5.39 -9.69
CA GLU A 145 -11.95 -5.11 -10.52
C GLU A 145 -12.65 -3.80 -10.16
N ASP A 146 -12.52 -3.35 -8.92
CA ASP A 146 -13.12 -2.10 -8.44
C ASP A 146 -12.33 -0.85 -8.88
N LEU A 147 -11.12 -1.05 -9.40
CA LEU A 147 -10.26 0.03 -9.88
C LEU A 147 -10.65 0.48 -11.31
N ASP A 148 -10.27 1.72 -11.64
CA ASP A 148 -10.31 2.20 -13.03
C ASP A 148 -9.57 1.21 -13.96
N ALA A 149 -10.21 0.85 -15.07
CA ALA A 149 -9.68 -0.15 -15.99
C ALA A 149 -8.28 0.17 -16.52
N ARG A 150 -7.96 1.47 -16.67
CA ARG A 150 -6.64 1.93 -17.11
C ARG A 150 -5.56 1.70 -16.05
N ILE A 151 -5.89 1.88 -14.76
CA ILE A 151 -5.00 1.60 -13.62
C ILE A 151 -4.81 0.09 -13.50
N ARG A 152 -5.93 -0.66 -13.50
CA ARG A 152 -5.90 -2.13 -13.43
C ARG A 152 -5.03 -2.75 -14.52
N SER A 153 -5.15 -2.28 -15.76
CA SER A 153 -4.34 -2.77 -16.88
C SER A 153 -2.83 -2.63 -16.64
N ARG A 154 -2.40 -1.54 -15.99
CA ARG A 154 -0.98 -1.33 -15.63
C ARG A 154 -0.54 -2.22 -14.48
N MET A 155 -1.39 -2.42 -13.49
CA MET A 155 -1.10 -3.32 -12.38
C MET A 155 -0.98 -4.80 -12.82
N LEU A 156 -1.70 -5.18 -13.86
CA LEU A 156 -1.63 -6.53 -14.42
C LEU A 156 -0.44 -6.75 -15.37
N ASP A 157 0.34 -5.71 -15.66
CA ASP A 157 1.58 -5.88 -16.43
C ASP A 157 2.69 -6.48 -15.55
N THR A 158 2.87 -7.80 -15.67
CA THR A 158 3.84 -8.58 -14.88
C THR A 158 5.30 -8.19 -15.10
N ARG A 159 5.61 -7.40 -16.15
CA ARG A 159 6.96 -6.86 -16.40
C ARG A 159 7.29 -5.69 -15.46
N VAL A 160 6.26 -5.06 -14.91
CA VAL A 160 6.39 -3.87 -14.07
C VAL A 160 5.91 -4.13 -12.64
N CYS A 161 4.90 -4.97 -12.47
CA CYS A 161 4.16 -5.10 -11.23
C CYS A 161 4.20 -6.52 -10.68
N MET A 162 4.51 -6.64 -9.39
CA MET A 162 4.35 -7.84 -8.58
C MET A 162 3.18 -7.64 -7.63
N ILE A 163 2.21 -8.56 -7.67
CA ILE A 163 1.01 -8.50 -6.83
C ILE A 163 1.06 -9.66 -5.84
N TYR A 164 0.90 -9.33 -4.56
CA TYR A 164 0.80 -10.30 -3.47
C TYR A 164 -0.49 -10.08 -2.70
N GLU A 165 -1.24 -11.14 -2.50
CA GLU A 165 -2.37 -11.16 -1.58
C GLU A 165 -1.91 -11.73 -0.24
N ILE A 166 -2.15 -10.99 0.85
CA ILE A 166 -1.89 -11.45 2.22
C ILE A 166 -3.11 -12.23 2.70
N LEU A 167 -2.96 -13.54 2.82
CA LEU A 167 -4.02 -14.47 3.24
C LEU A 167 -4.22 -14.48 4.76
N ALA A 168 -3.29 -13.91 5.52
CA ALA A 168 -3.37 -13.86 6.98
C ALA A 168 -4.60 -13.06 7.42
N PRO A 169 -5.35 -13.54 8.44
CA PRO A 169 -6.47 -12.82 9.02
C PRO A 169 -6.00 -11.53 9.71
N SER A 170 -6.96 -10.65 10.06
CA SER A 170 -6.66 -9.41 10.77
C SER A 170 -5.88 -9.67 12.05
N TYR A 171 -4.75 -8.99 12.23
CA TYR A 171 -3.99 -8.99 13.49
C TYR A 171 -4.77 -8.36 14.65
N ARG A 172 -5.70 -7.44 14.35
CA ARG A 172 -6.49 -6.71 15.34
C ARG A 172 -7.69 -7.50 15.86
N GLY A 173 -8.07 -8.61 15.23
CA GLY A 173 -9.22 -9.47 15.58
C GLY A 173 -8.87 -10.82 16.21
N GLY A 174 -7.60 -11.13 16.39
CA GLY A 174 -7.09 -12.46 16.73
C GLY A 174 -6.91 -12.77 18.19
N SER A 175 -7.83 -12.38 19.08
CA SER A 175 -7.96 -13.07 20.37
C SER A 175 -9.43 -13.37 20.65
N THR A 176 -9.90 -14.50 20.16
CA THR A 176 -11.02 -15.18 20.84
C THR A 176 -10.53 -15.51 22.25
N ARG A 177 -10.80 -14.61 23.21
CA ARG A 177 -10.73 -14.97 24.62
C ARG A 177 -11.59 -16.22 24.78
N PRO A 178 -11.05 -17.33 25.34
CA PRO A 178 -11.89 -18.48 25.64
C PRO A 178 -13.01 -18.02 26.56
N ALA A 179 -14.24 -18.37 26.22
CA ALA A 179 -15.42 -18.06 27.03
C ALA A 179 -15.17 -18.49 28.46
N ARG A 180 -15.20 -17.54 29.37
CA ARG A 180 -15.04 -17.76 30.82
C ARG A 180 -16.22 -18.59 31.25
N THR A 181 -16.04 -19.90 31.40
CA THR A 181 -17.01 -20.84 31.94
C THR A 181 -17.39 -20.35 33.36
N LYS A 182 -18.61 -19.84 33.49
CA LYS A 182 -19.17 -19.55 34.83
C LYS A 182 -19.34 -20.91 35.53
N ARG A 183 -18.49 -21.17 36.53
CA ARG A 183 -18.76 -22.23 37.52
C ARG A 183 -19.98 -21.79 38.34
N LYS A 184 -21.00 -22.65 38.32
CA LYS A 184 -22.11 -22.61 39.29
C LYS A 184 -21.61 -23.04 40.65
#